data_7316db88da26b8be813aac75518338f1
#
_entry.id   7316db88da26b8be813aac75518338f1
#
_cell.length_a   1.000
_cell.length_b   1.000
_cell.length_c   1.000
_cell.angle_alpha   90.00
_cell.angle_beta   90.00
_cell.angle_gamma   90.00
#
_symmetry.space_group_name_H-M   'P 1'
#
loop_
_entity.id
_entity.type
_entity.pdbx_description
1 polymer ?
#
loop_
_entity_poly.entity_id
_entity_poly.type
_entity_poly.pdbx_seq_one_letter_code
_entity_poly.pdbx_strand_id
1 'polypeptide(L)'
;MVPENSVRAITGVGCSLKRMNWKGNFLTKPGLLNIIFGVEFGVINLLQLNVARLKRSPGDSAHYDLAADMPLLEFLGEDITFAEPVKADLDLINSGKLILVEGIVSGKLQLSCNRCLQDFIYDFEVSIDEKYAMAQEGGNEEFSAFTGDFLDITPEVISSIYLALPMKAICSDDCSGLCPVCGCNLNESRCECDIEDIDPRLRVLKDLLDNND
;
A
#
# COMPACT_ATOMS: atom_id res chain seq x y z
N MET A 1 -28.66 -30.75 -41.69
CA MET A 1 -27.54 -31.69 -41.59
C MET A 1 -26.25 -30.86 -41.53
N VAL A 2 -25.71 -30.69 -40.36
CA VAL A 2 -24.43 -29.98 -40.11
C VAL A 2 -23.59 -30.99 -39.30
N PRO A 3 -22.35 -31.30 -39.69
CA PRO A 3 -21.57 -32.33 -38.99
C PRO A 3 -20.97 -31.80 -37.69
N GLU A 4 -21.11 -32.57 -36.64
CA GLU A 4 -20.42 -32.46 -35.38
C GLU A 4 -18.91 -32.68 -35.54
N ASN A 5 -18.09 -31.66 -35.25
CA ASN A 5 -16.66 -31.83 -35.09
C ASN A 5 -16.34 -32.11 -33.62
N SER A 6 -16.03 -33.36 -33.33
CA SER A 6 -15.51 -33.81 -32.07
C SER A 6 -14.09 -33.28 -31.88
N VAL A 7 -13.90 -32.36 -30.92
CA VAL A 7 -12.57 -31.97 -30.45
C VAL A 7 -12.14 -32.96 -29.37
N ARG A 8 -11.11 -33.73 -29.66
CA ARG A 8 -10.44 -34.64 -28.73
C ARG A 8 -9.81 -33.85 -27.59
N ALA A 9 -10.20 -34.18 -26.38
CA ALA A 9 -9.56 -33.72 -25.16
C ALA A 9 -8.12 -34.24 -25.09
N ILE A 10 -7.17 -33.36 -25.05
CA ILE A 10 -5.78 -33.67 -24.67
C ILE A 10 -5.73 -33.59 -23.14
N THR A 11 -5.69 -34.74 -22.51
CA THR A 11 -5.42 -34.88 -21.08
C THR A 11 -3.91 -34.81 -20.89
N GLY A 12 -3.42 -33.71 -20.30
CA GLY A 12 -2.00 -33.55 -19.96
C GLY A 12 -1.85 -32.54 -18.83
N VAL A 13 -1.53 -33.06 -17.67
CA VAL A 13 -0.86 -32.49 -16.51
C VAL A 13 -1.43 -31.18 -15.95
N GLY A 14 -2.01 -31.32 -14.73
CA GLY A 14 -2.82 -30.35 -14.06
C GLY A 14 -2.08 -29.12 -13.53
N CYS A 15 -2.31 -28.02 -14.18
CA CYS A 15 -2.35 -26.73 -13.53
C CYS A 15 -3.81 -26.42 -13.26
N SER A 16 -4.23 -26.50 -12.00
CA SER A 16 -5.63 -26.26 -11.61
C SER A 16 -5.90 -24.76 -11.71
N LEU A 17 -6.45 -24.33 -12.83
CA LEU A 17 -7.04 -23.01 -12.97
C LEU A 17 -8.23 -22.93 -11.99
N LYS A 18 -8.05 -22.33 -10.83
CA LYS A 18 -9.17 -21.87 -10.01
C LYS A 18 -9.95 -20.85 -10.84
N ARG A 19 -11.05 -21.32 -11.40
CA ARG A 19 -12.02 -20.50 -12.14
C ARG A 19 -12.56 -19.45 -11.16
N MET A 20 -12.11 -18.21 -11.31
CA MET A 20 -12.69 -17.07 -10.59
C MET A 20 -14.17 -16.95 -10.99
N ASN A 21 -15.05 -17.24 -10.05
CA ASN A 21 -16.49 -17.18 -10.23
C ASN A 21 -16.94 -15.72 -10.09
N TRP A 22 -17.02 -15.04 -11.20
CA TRP A 22 -17.54 -13.66 -11.29
C TRP A 22 -19.06 -13.67 -11.16
N LYS A 23 -19.58 -13.74 -9.94
CA LYS A 23 -20.97 -13.40 -9.62
C LYS A 23 -20.97 -12.22 -8.67
N GLY A 24 -20.68 -11.04 -9.20
CA GLY A 24 -20.91 -9.79 -8.52
C GLY A 24 -22.39 -9.44 -8.57
N ASN A 25 -23.07 -9.47 -7.44
CA ASN A 25 -24.35 -8.81 -7.26
C ASN A 25 -24.12 -7.30 -7.20
N PHE A 26 -24.43 -6.61 -8.30
CA PHE A 26 -24.65 -5.17 -8.30
C PHE A 26 -25.92 -4.86 -7.51
N LEU A 27 -25.78 -4.57 -6.22
CA LEU A 27 -26.80 -3.85 -5.46
C LEU A 27 -26.46 -2.37 -5.53
N THR A 28 -27.15 -1.68 -6.42
CA THR A 28 -27.22 -0.24 -6.57
C THR A 28 -27.50 0.44 -5.24
N LYS A 29 -26.53 1.22 -4.71
CA LYS A 29 -26.81 2.30 -3.77
C LYS A 29 -26.93 3.61 -4.55
N PRO A 30 -28.00 4.42 -4.31
CA PRO A 30 -28.18 5.70 -4.98
C PRO A 30 -27.26 6.76 -4.40
N GLY A 31 -26.60 7.50 -5.25
CA GLY A 31 -25.94 8.75 -4.91
C GLY A 31 -24.43 8.68 -4.97
N LEU A 32 -23.90 8.92 -6.16
CA LEU A 32 -22.57 9.54 -6.29
C LEU A 32 -22.35 9.95 -7.75
N LEU A 33 -22.66 11.20 -7.98
CA LEU A 33 -22.05 11.94 -9.06
C LEU A 33 -21.23 13.03 -8.37
N ASN A 34 -19.92 12.84 -8.28
CA ASN A 34 -18.93 13.92 -8.27
C ASN A 34 -17.53 13.27 -8.38
N ILE A 35 -17.15 13.10 -9.62
CA ILE A 35 -15.78 12.80 -10.01
C ILE A 35 -15.15 14.16 -10.26
N ILE A 36 -14.05 14.44 -9.62
CA ILE A 36 -12.81 15.06 -10.08
C ILE A 36 -12.09 15.61 -8.84
N PHE A 37 -10.96 14.99 -8.45
CA PHE A 37 -9.98 15.47 -7.47
C PHE A 37 -10.58 15.97 -6.14
N GLY A 38 -11.00 15.07 -5.32
CA GLY A 38 -11.47 15.34 -3.98
C GLY A 38 -11.88 14.02 -3.38
N VAL A 39 -10.93 13.30 -2.82
CA VAL A 39 -11.27 12.33 -1.79
C VAL A 39 -11.83 13.18 -0.67
N GLU A 40 -13.16 13.34 -0.61
CA GLU A 40 -13.81 13.71 0.63
C GLU A 40 -13.54 12.56 1.59
N PHE A 41 -12.39 12.63 2.25
CA PHE A 41 -12.18 11.96 3.51
C PHE A 41 -13.27 12.51 4.42
N GLY A 42 -14.38 11.81 4.52
CA GLY A 42 -15.24 11.96 5.69
C GLY A 42 -14.28 11.89 6.87
N VAL A 43 -14.28 12.91 7.72
CA VAL A 43 -13.34 13.13 8.82
C VAL A 43 -13.37 11.87 9.71
N ILE A 44 -12.58 10.88 9.34
CA ILE A 44 -12.34 9.70 10.16
C ILE A 44 -11.12 10.09 11.00
N ASN A 45 -11.39 10.71 12.13
CA ASN A 45 -10.38 11.11 13.10
C ASN A 45 -9.84 9.84 13.80
N LEU A 46 -8.92 9.15 13.15
CA LEU A 46 -8.40 7.87 13.62
C LEU A 46 -7.29 8.03 14.64
N LEU A 47 -6.39 9.00 14.42
CA LEU A 47 -5.25 9.27 15.29
C LEU A 47 -5.35 10.68 15.87
N GLN A 48 -6.35 10.89 16.74
CA GLN A 48 -6.53 12.15 17.47
C GLN A 48 -5.89 12.10 18.86
N LEU A 49 -5.01 13.06 19.10
CA LEU A 49 -4.29 13.24 20.36
C LEU A 49 -4.93 14.35 21.17
N ASN A 50 -5.31 14.09 22.42
CA ASN A 50 -5.81 15.14 23.31
C ASN A 50 -4.66 15.94 23.89
N VAL A 51 -4.40 17.12 23.36
CA VAL A 51 -3.30 18.01 23.75
C VAL A 51 -3.74 19.15 24.66
N ALA A 52 -4.97 19.12 25.21
CA ALA A 52 -5.53 20.19 26.05
C ALA A 52 -4.67 20.55 27.25
N ARG A 53 -4.08 19.53 27.91
CA ARG A 53 -3.18 19.72 29.05
C ARG A 53 -1.82 20.24 28.56
N LEU A 54 -1.27 19.63 27.54
CA LEU A 54 0.04 19.97 27.00
C LEU A 54 0.10 21.43 26.51
N LYS A 55 -0.96 21.92 25.87
CA LYS A 55 -1.05 23.31 25.39
C LYS A 55 -0.90 24.36 26.48
N ARG A 56 -1.29 24.05 27.73
CA ARG A 56 -1.30 25.01 28.85
C ARG A 56 0.07 25.15 29.52
N SER A 57 0.99 24.23 29.25
CA SER A 57 2.27 24.14 29.96
C SER A 57 3.42 24.13 28.95
N PRO A 58 3.95 25.30 28.55
CA PRO A 58 5.15 25.36 27.73
C PRO A 58 6.32 24.64 28.40
N GLY A 59 7.04 23.81 27.61
CA GLY A 59 8.14 23.00 28.10
C GLY A 59 7.71 21.63 28.67
N ASP A 60 6.41 21.34 28.73
CA ASP A 60 5.90 20.05 29.17
C ASP A 60 5.94 19.03 28.00
N SER A 61 5.96 17.74 28.32
CA SER A 61 5.92 16.65 27.37
C SER A 61 4.84 15.62 27.73
N ALA A 62 4.38 14.90 26.74
CA ALA A 62 3.39 13.83 26.89
C ALA A 62 3.70 12.68 25.93
N HIS A 63 3.62 11.46 26.42
CA HIS A 63 3.79 10.24 25.65
C HIS A 63 2.43 9.62 25.33
N TYR A 64 2.26 9.12 24.10
CA TYR A 64 1.05 8.48 23.62
C TYR A 64 1.39 7.15 22.94
N ASP A 65 0.78 6.09 23.43
CA ASP A 65 0.77 4.76 22.79
C ASP A 65 -0.66 4.50 22.29
N LEU A 66 -0.80 4.39 21.00
CA LEU A 66 -2.09 4.30 20.31
C LEU A 66 -2.13 3.12 19.37
N ALA A 67 -3.33 2.57 19.19
CA ALA A 67 -3.60 1.62 18.11
C ALA A 67 -4.90 2.04 17.42
N ALA A 68 -4.87 2.14 16.10
CA ALA A 68 -6.03 2.55 15.30
C ALA A 68 -6.18 1.70 14.04
N ASP A 69 -7.45 1.41 13.71
CA ASP A 69 -7.77 0.79 12.43
C ASP A 69 -7.73 1.87 11.34
N MET A 70 -6.87 1.68 10.36
CA MET A 70 -6.70 2.61 9.26
C MET A 70 -7.64 2.27 8.09
N PRO A 71 -8.12 3.27 7.35
CA PRO A 71 -8.93 3.05 6.17
C PRO A 71 -8.10 2.36 5.08
N LEU A 72 -8.81 1.79 4.11
CA LEU A 72 -8.20 1.30 2.89
C LEU A 72 -7.45 2.44 2.19
N LEU A 73 -6.22 2.18 1.77
CA LEU A 73 -5.40 3.11 1.00
C LEU A 73 -5.40 2.70 -0.47
N GLU A 74 -5.46 3.68 -1.37
CA GLU A 74 -5.30 3.44 -2.80
C GLU A 74 -3.90 3.91 -3.23
N PHE A 75 -3.10 3.01 -3.79
CA PHE A 75 -1.76 3.32 -4.28
C PHE A 75 -1.54 2.72 -5.66
N LEU A 76 -1.24 3.58 -6.65
CA LEU A 76 -1.04 3.20 -8.05
C LEU A 76 -2.22 2.43 -8.68
N GLY A 77 -3.44 2.67 -8.20
CA GLY A 77 -4.65 1.99 -8.67
C GLY A 77 -4.89 0.61 -8.05
N GLU A 78 -4.14 0.26 -7.03
CA GLU A 78 -4.35 -0.95 -6.22
C GLU A 78 -4.84 -0.57 -4.82
N ASP A 79 -5.75 -1.36 -4.29
CA ASP A 79 -6.27 -1.20 -2.94
C ASP A 79 -5.34 -1.89 -1.94
N ILE A 80 -4.76 -1.11 -1.03
CA ILE A 80 -3.92 -1.60 0.05
C ILE A 80 -4.74 -1.68 1.32
N THR A 81 -4.76 -2.85 1.95
CA THR A 81 -5.45 -3.07 3.21
C THR A 81 -4.46 -3.27 4.36
N PHE A 82 -4.88 -2.87 5.56
CA PHE A 82 -4.11 -3.12 6.77
C PHE A 82 -4.49 -4.50 7.31
N ALA A 83 -3.49 -5.33 7.58
CA ALA A 83 -3.70 -6.67 8.16
C ALA A 83 -3.96 -6.62 9.67
N GLU A 84 -3.48 -5.58 10.34
CA GLU A 84 -3.59 -5.34 11.78
C GLU A 84 -3.78 -3.84 12.04
N PRO A 85 -4.31 -3.43 13.22
CA PRO A 85 -4.33 -2.03 13.62
C PRO A 85 -2.93 -1.42 13.62
N VAL A 86 -2.82 -0.21 13.11
CA VAL A 86 -1.56 0.55 13.10
C VAL A 86 -1.25 1.01 14.50
N LYS A 87 -0.02 0.81 14.96
CA LYS A 87 0.48 1.22 16.25
C LYS A 87 1.31 2.49 16.12
N ALA A 88 1.07 3.45 16.98
CA ALA A 88 1.78 4.71 17.03
C ALA A 88 2.30 4.94 18.45
N ASP A 89 3.60 5.04 18.58
CA ASP A 89 4.34 5.37 19.81
C ASP A 89 4.94 6.76 19.62
N LEU A 90 4.39 7.77 20.30
CA LEU A 90 4.63 9.17 20.01
C LEU A 90 4.94 9.96 21.27
N ASP A 91 5.98 10.78 21.21
CA ASP A 91 6.34 11.78 22.18
C ASP A 91 5.98 13.18 21.67
N LEU A 92 5.20 13.91 22.46
CA LEU A 92 4.80 15.27 22.17
C LEU A 92 5.47 16.24 23.12
N ILE A 93 6.01 17.35 22.60
CA ILE A 93 6.69 18.38 23.36
C ILE A 93 6.06 19.75 23.02
N ASN A 94 5.64 20.49 24.04
CA ASN A 94 5.18 21.86 23.85
C ASN A 94 6.37 22.84 23.97
N SER A 95 6.82 23.39 22.83
CA SER A 95 7.87 24.42 22.81
C SER A 95 7.39 25.84 23.10
N GLY A 96 6.13 26.03 23.49
CA GLY A 96 5.49 27.31 23.75
C GLY A 96 4.71 27.86 22.55
N LYS A 97 5.24 27.78 21.34
CA LYS A 97 4.61 28.20 20.08
C LYS A 97 4.12 27.03 19.24
N LEU A 98 4.85 25.96 19.28
CA LEU A 98 4.64 24.74 18.50
C LEU A 98 4.49 23.54 19.42
N ILE A 99 3.73 22.55 18.96
CA ILE A 99 3.78 21.19 19.47
C ILE A 99 4.63 20.39 18.51
N LEU A 100 5.71 19.83 19.02
CA LEU A 100 6.57 18.90 18.30
C LEU A 100 6.02 17.50 18.54
N VAL A 101 5.92 16.70 17.50
CA VAL A 101 5.46 15.32 17.55
C VAL A 101 6.55 14.45 16.95
N GLU A 102 7.17 13.63 17.77
CA GLU A 102 8.21 12.71 17.37
C GLU A 102 7.82 11.29 17.77
N GLY A 103 8.16 10.30 16.95
CA GLY A 103 7.92 8.90 17.31
C GLY A 103 7.94 7.95 16.15
N ILE A 104 7.41 6.74 16.39
CA ILE A 104 7.42 5.64 15.46
C ILE A 104 6.00 5.14 15.24
N VAL A 105 5.66 4.94 13.98
CA VAL A 105 4.40 4.29 13.57
C VAL A 105 4.74 3.01 12.85
N SER A 106 4.11 1.90 13.27
CA SER A 106 4.36 0.58 12.71
C SER A 106 3.07 -0.18 12.45
N GLY A 107 3.12 -1.10 11.50
CA GLY A 107 1.98 -1.93 11.17
C GLY A 107 2.27 -2.92 10.07
N LYS A 108 1.22 -3.59 9.59
CA LYS A 108 1.29 -4.60 8.54
C LYS A 108 0.31 -4.30 7.43
N LEU A 109 0.80 -4.29 6.22
CA LEU A 109 0.03 -4.10 5.00
C LEU A 109 -0.12 -5.41 4.25
N GLN A 110 -1.25 -5.62 3.63
CA GLN A 110 -1.43 -6.68 2.65
C GLN A 110 -1.18 -6.10 1.27
N LEU A 111 -0.14 -6.59 0.59
CA LEU A 111 0.27 -6.17 -0.75
C LEU A 111 0.23 -7.36 -1.70
N SER A 112 0.01 -7.09 -2.99
CA SER A 112 0.12 -8.10 -4.05
C SER A 112 1.51 -8.05 -4.68
N CYS A 113 2.12 -9.22 -4.86
CA CYS A 113 3.45 -9.33 -5.44
C CYS A 113 3.43 -9.02 -6.94
N ASN A 114 4.24 -8.07 -7.39
CA ASN A 114 4.31 -7.66 -8.81
C ASN A 114 4.93 -8.74 -9.73
N ARG A 115 5.52 -9.82 -9.16
CA ARG A 115 6.08 -10.93 -9.95
C ARG A 115 5.15 -12.12 -10.05
N CYS A 116 4.55 -12.57 -8.95
CA CYS A 116 3.74 -13.79 -8.90
C CYS A 116 2.26 -13.55 -8.63
N LEU A 117 1.84 -12.30 -8.41
CA LEU A 117 0.48 -11.86 -8.14
C LEU A 117 -0.16 -12.50 -6.89
N GLN A 118 0.66 -13.04 -6.00
CA GLN A 118 0.19 -13.54 -4.70
C GLN A 118 0.23 -12.42 -3.66
N ASP A 119 -0.77 -12.42 -2.80
CA ASP A 119 -0.80 -11.50 -1.66
C ASP A 119 0.22 -11.93 -0.61
N PHE A 120 0.86 -10.94 0.00
CA PHE A 120 1.82 -11.15 1.09
C PHE A 120 1.70 -10.02 2.11
N ILE A 121 2.20 -10.28 3.31
CA ILE A 121 2.24 -9.29 4.39
C ILE A 121 3.56 -8.53 4.31
N TYR A 122 3.45 -7.22 4.31
CA TYR A 122 4.57 -6.29 4.35
C TYR A 122 4.57 -5.54 5.69
N ASP A 123 5.61 -5.72 6.48
CA ASP A 123 5.80 -4.98 7.72
C ASP A 123 6.39 -3.60 7.40
N PHE A 124 5.81 -2.55 7.96
CA PHE A 124 6.34 -1.21 7.83
C PHE A 124 6.60 -0.56 9.19
N GLU A 125 7.61 0.28 9.23
CA GLU A 125 7.95 1.14 10.35
C GLU A 125 8.38 2.49 9.80
N VAL A 126 7.73 3.56 10.25
CA VAL A 126 7.98 4.93 9.81
C VAL A 126 8.20 5.84 11.02
N SER A 127 9.17 6.73 10.90
CA SER A 127 9.38 7.78 11.88
C SER A 127 8.52 8.99 11.55
N ILE A 128 7.89 9.56 12.56
CA ILE A 128 7.15 10.81 12.48
C ILE A 128 7.99 11.90 13.17
N ASP A 129 8.20 13.02 12.51
CA ASP A 129 8.83 14.23 13.04
C ASP A 129 8.07 15.43 12.46
N GLU A 130 7.04 15.85 13.18
CA GLU A 130 6.10 16.87 12.70
C GLU A 130 5.94 18.01 13.69
N LYS A 131 5.64 19.20 13.15
CA LYS A 131 5.51 20.44 13.94
C LYS A 131 4.17 21.09 13.68
N TYR A 132 3.43 21.31 14.75
CA TYR A 132 2.10 21.87 14.68
C TYR A 132 2.04 23.24 15.36
N ALA A 133 1.58 24.25 14.63
CA ALA A 133 1.38 25.60 15.17
C ALA A 133 0.00 25.70 15.85
N MET A 134 -0.03 26.34 17.02
CA MET A 134 -1.29 26.73 17.64
C MET A 134 -1.89 27.89 16.86
N ALA A 135 -3.15 27.77 16.40
CA ALA A 135 -3.81 28.69 15.46
C ALA A 135 -3.87 30.18 15.86
N GLN A 136 -3.49 30.51 17.09
CA GLN A 136 -3.43 31.89 17.58
C GLN A 136 -2.20 32.68 17.09
N GLU A 137 -1.20 32.03 16.53
CA GLU A 137 0.08 32.67 16.15
C GLU A 137 0.31 32.81 14.63
N GLY A 138 -0.74 32.59 13.81
CA GLY A 138 -0.67 32.74 12.36
C GLY A 138 0.24 31.68 11.71
N GLY A 139 -0.36 30.63 11.18
CA GLY A 139 0.39 29.58 10.48
C GLY A 139 1.17 30.18 9.32
N ASN A 140 2.47 29.96 9.30
CA ASN A 140 3.29 30.07 8.10
C ASN A 140 3.08 28.78 7.28
N GLU A 141 3.32 28.82 5.99
CA GLU A 141 3.19 27.64 5.09
C GLU A 141 4.06 26.44 5.51
N GLU A 142 4.92 26.63 6.49
CA GLU A 142 5.91 25.63 6.97
C GLU A 142 5.38 24.69 8.07
N PHE A 143 4.25 25.03 8.72
CA PHE A 143 3.73 24.24 9.85
C PHE A 143 2.24 23.98 9.70
N SER A 144 1.83 22.74 9.96
CA SER A 144 0.43 22.37 10.04
C SER A 144 -0.22 23.10 11.22
N ALA A 145 -1.30 23.84 10.98
CA ALA A 145 -2.02 24.56 12.04
C ALA A 145 -3.17 23.69 12.56
N PHE A 146 -3.31 23.61 13.89
CA PHE A 146 -4.45 22.94 14.49
C PHE A 146 -5.24 23.88 15.41
N THR A 147 -6.52 23.56 15.56
CA THR A 147 -7.45 24.31 16.41
C THR A 147 -8.10 23.37 17.44
N GLY A 148 -8.41 23.92 18.63
CA GLY A 148 -9.06 23.14 19.67
C GLY A 148 -8.08 22.38 20.56
N ASP A 149 -8.57 21.32 21.18
CA ASP A 149 -7.85 20.53 22.16
C ASP A 149 -7.40 19.15 21.64
N PHE A 150 -7.74 18.88 20.39
CA PHE A 150 -7.39 17.65 19.71
C PHE A 150 -6.48 17.96 18.51
N LEU A 151 -5.40 17.22 18.43
CA LEU A 151 -4.45 17.22 17.32
C LEU A 151 -4.68 15.95 16.49
N ASP A 152 -5.01 16.11 15.21
CA ASP A 152 -5.15 15.00 14.26
C ASP A 152 -3.86 14.84 13.49
N ILE A 153 -3.23 13.69 13.64
CA ILE A 153 -1.98 13.32 12.95
C ILE A 153 -2.21 12.30 11.84
N THR A 154 -3.47 11.95 11.58
CA THR A 154 -3.82 10.93 10.57
C THR A 154 -3.28 11.25 9.18
N PRO A 155 -3.36 12.50 8.66
CA PRO A 155 -2.85 12.83 7.34
C PRO A 155 -1.35 12.62 7.19
N GLU A 156 -0.58 13.02 8.20
CA GLU A 156 0.88 12.92 8.22
C GLU A 156 1.33 11.46 8.30
N VAL A 157 0.64 10.66 9.13
CA VAL A 157 0.87 9.22 9.23
C VAL A 157 0.58 8.53 7.90
N ILE A 158 -0.53 8.84 7.24
CA ILE A 158 -0.87 8.29 5.91
C ILE A 158 0.21 8.68 4.89
N SER A 159 0.64 9.94 4.88
CA SER A 159 1.69 10.42 3.97
C SER A 159 3.01 9.68 4.21
N SER A 160 3.40 9.46 5.46
CA SER A 160 4.61 8.72 5.83
C SER A 160 4.53 7.25 5.43
N ILE A 161 3.35 6.62 5.56
CA ILE A 161 3.12 5.26 5.08
C ILE A 161 3.29 5.19 3.55
N TYR A 162 2.70 6.13 2.79
CA TYR A 162 2.87 6.17 1.33
C TYR A 162 4.35 6.28 0.92
N LEU A 163 5.14 7.07 1.64
CA LEU A 163 6.57 7.22 1.37
C LEU A 163 7.38 5.96 1.72
N ALA A 164 6.90 5.16 2.66
CA ALA A 164 7.54 3.90 3.06
C ALA A 164 7.18 2.71 2.16
N LEU A 165 6.16 2.85 1.30
CA LEU A 165 5.78 1.77 0.39
C LEU A 165 6.91 1.48 -0.60
N PRO A 166 7.23 0.20 -0.86
CA PRO A 166 8.24 -0.16 -1.82
C PRO A 166 7.78 0.18 -3.24
N MET A 167 8.65 0.74 -4.08
CA MET A 167 8.33 1.01 -5.49
C MET A 167 7.96 -0.27 -6.28
N LYS A 168 8.40 -1.44 -5.79
CA LYS A 168 8.04 -2.75 -6.32
C LYS A 168 7.71 -3.67 -5.15
N ALA A 169 6.46 -4.02 -5.01
CA ALA A 169 6.02 -5.00 -4.03
C ALA A 169 6.44 -6.41 -4.50
N ILE A 170 7.33 -7.06 -3.78
CA ILE A 170 7.84 -8.40 -4.09
C ILE A 170 7.73 -9.23 -2.81
N CYS A 171 7.12 -10.41 -2.90
CA CYS A 171 6.92 -11.27 -1.73
C CYS A 171 8.21 -11.85 -1.16
N SER A 172 9.24 -12.02 -2.01
CA SER A 172 10.59 -12.50 -1.66
C SER A 172 11.57 -12.04 -2.74
N ASP A 173 12.83 -11.81 -2.37
CA ASP A 173 13.90 -11.46 -3.31
C ASP A 173 14.09 -12.55 -4.37
N ASP A 174 13.94 -13.84 -3.97
CA ASP A 174 14.06 -15.02 -4.82
C ASP A 174 12.75 -15.37 -5.56
N CYS A 175 11.73 -14.51 -5.53
CA CYS A 175 10.47 -14.78 -6.20
C CYS A 175 10.68 -15.05 -7.70
N SER A 176 10.35 -16.26 -8.16
CA SER A 176 10.47 -16.69 -9.55
C SER A 176 9.38 -16.13 -10.48
N GLY A 177 8.31 -15.56 -9.89
CA GLY A 177 7.22 -14.94 -10.65
C GLY A 177 6.30 -15.93 -11.34
N LEU A 178 5.63 -15.44 -12.39
CA LEU A 178 4.76 -16.25 -13.25
C LEU A 178 5.49 -16.64 -14.53
N CYS A 179 5.18 -17.83 -15.05
CA CYS A 179 5.64 -18.24 -16.36
C CYS A 179 5.05 -17.32 -17.46
N PRO A 180 5.86 -16.70 -18.32
CA PRO A 180 5.40 -15.79 -19.36
C PRO A 180 4.55 -16.47 -20.44
N VAL A 181 4.59 -17.80 -20.55
CA VAL A 181 3.86 -18.57 -21.57
C VAL A 181 2.51 -19.04 -21.04
N CYS A 182 2.47 -19.68 -19.86
CA CYS A 182 1.25 -20.30 -19.34
C CYS A 182 0.68 -19.62 -18.08
N GLY A 183 1.37 -18.61 -17.51
CA GLY A 183 0.93 -17.92 -16.31
C GLY A 183 1.02 -18.75 -15.02
N CYS A 184 1.68 -19.92 -15.04
CA CYS A 184 1.86 -20.74 -13.86
C CYS A 184 2.79 -20.04 -12.86
N ASN A 185 2.49 -20.13 -11.56
CA ASN A 185 3.35 -19.58 -10.52
C ASN A 185 4.58 -20.47 -10.33
N LEU A 186 5.75 -19.95 -10.72
CA LEU A 186 7.02 -20.67 -10.69
C LEU A 186 7.60 -20.89 -9.29
N ASN A 187 7.00 -20.23 -8.28
CA ASN A 187 7.36 -20.50 -6.88
C ASN A 187 6.69 -21.78 -6.34
N GLU A 188 5.54 -22.17 -6.91
CA GLU A 188 4.76 -23.32 -6.46
C GLU A 188 5.02 -24.57 -7.31
N SER A 189 5.18 -24.37 -8.63
CA SER A 189 5.33 -25.48 -9.56
C SER A 189 6.19 -25.11 -10.76
N ARG A 190 6.90 -26.08 -11.32
CA ARG A 190 7.61 -25.92 -12.59
C ARG A 190 6.67 -26.28 -13.73
N CYS A 191 6.69 -25.47 -14.78
CA CYS A 191 6.03 -25.81 -16.04
C CYS A 191 7.04 -26.32 -17.07
N GLU A 192 6.55 -27.08 -18.06
CA GLU A 192 7.35 -27.60 -19.19
C GLU A 192 7.30 -26.68 -20.42
N CYS A 193 6.98 -25.38 -20.21
CA CYS A 193 6.95 -24.42 -21.30
C CYS A 193 8.35 -24.10 -21.79
N ASP A 194 8.56 -24.18 -23.10
CA ASP A 194 9.78 -23.71 -23.75
C ASP A 194 9.75 -22.16 -23.73
N ILE A 195 10.58 -21.56 -22.91
CA ILE A 195 10.75 -20.12 -22.87
C ILE A 195 11.86 -19.81 -23.88
N GLU A 196 11.49 -19.53 -25.14
CA GLU A 196 12.44 -18.93 -26.07
C GLU A 196 12.81 -17.54 -25.53
N ASP A 197 13.98 -17.47 -24.95
CA ASP A 197 14.44 -16.40 -24.06
C ASP A 197 14.80 -15.10 -24.81
N ILE A 198 14.66 -15.04 -26.14
CA ILE A 198 15.12 -13.89 -26.91
C ILE A 198 14.08 -13.47 -27.96
N ASP A 199 13.59 -12.24 -27.82
CA ASP A 199 12.86 -11.59 -28.90
C ASP A 199 13.66 -11.69 -30.21
N PRO A 200 13.07 -12.18 -31.30
CA PRO A 200 13.75 -12.30 -32.61
C PRO A 200 14.42 -11.00 -33.08
N ARG A 201 13.91 -9.85 -32.66
CA ARG A 201 14.48 -8.52 -32.96
C ARG A 201 15.81 -8.27 -32.22
N LEU A 202 16.01 -8.92 -31.07
CA LEU A 202 17.20 -8.77 -30.25
C LEU A 202 18.24 -9.87 -30.49
N ARG A 203 17.95 -10.84 -31.38
CA ARG A 203 18.87 -11.96 -31.69
C ARG A 203 20.25 -11.49 -32.15
N VAL A 204 20.30 -10.40 -32.93
CA VAL A 204 21.56 -9.78 -33.38
C VAL A 204 22.45 -9.31 -32.21
N LEU A 205 21.84 -8.86 -31.11
CA LEU A 205 22.60 -8.46 -29.93
C LEU A 205 23.20 -9.67 -29.19
N LYS A 206 22.53 -10.82 -29.18
CA LYS A 206 23.07 -12.06 -28.65
C LYS A 206 24.31 -12.49 -29.45
N ASP A 207 24.21 -12.50 -30.77
CA ASP A 207 25.34 -12.88 -31.65
C ASP A 207 26.56 -11.98 -31.42
N LEU A 208 26.36 -10.71 -31.05
CA LEU A 208 27.45 -9.79 -30.70
C LEU A 208 28.08 -10.08 -29.33
N LEU A 209 27.32 -10.60 -28.37
CA LEU A 209 27.82 -11.01 -27.07
C LEU A 209 28.60 -12.34 -27.16
N ASP A 210 28.07 -13.28 -27.90
CA ASP A 210 28.69 -14.61 -28.08
C ASP A 210 29.99 -14.57 -28.94
N ASN A 211 30.20 -13.53 -29.75
CA ASN A 211 31.39 -13.33 -30.57
C ASN A 211 32.53 -12.55 -29.87
N ASN A 212 32.33 -12.12 -28.60
CA ASN A 212 33.36 -11.40 -27.85
C ASN A 212 34.10 -12.23 -26.79
N ASP A 213 33.88 -13.54 -26.75
CA ASP A 213 34.67 -14.56 -26.04
C ASP A 213 35.58 -15.32 -27.05
#